data_e101b3a7e5f1af121b3a0ac48d47f193
#
_entry.id   e101b3a7e5f1af121b3a0ac48d47f193
#
_cell.length_a   1.000
_cell.length_b   1.000
_cell.length_c   1.000
_cell.angle_alpha   90.00
_cell.angle_beta   90.00
_cell.angle_gamma   90.00
#
_symmetry.space_group_name_H-M   'P 1'
#
loop_
_entity.id
_entity.type
_entity.pdbx_description
1 polymer ?
#
loop_
_entity_poly.entity_id
_entity_poly.type
_entity_poly.pdbx_seq_one_letter_code
_entity_poly.pdbx_strand_id
1 'polypeptide(L)'
;MSINSTLKREGITIINQLNTMEVNTIAANISEKLLKAFPEHNLNKSDLFISICRLNMYIADMPNDMAMAKYFYKNNSIYFSSDMNLEDLNTLAVHECLHYIQTKKNSHGKLLRLGIYNLETATNTGMALNEAAVQHMASIATNSKLDTVKYYNMELCTESPDFYPIQTALLNEMMYFTGSYPLYHSTLYSNDVFKNTFIAKSNIKTYNQIEKNFDLLFEYESKLSNEIYKLSISSEGSTNFNKIKRINSRIDDIKKIILEITLETQNTILVNCFNSELNSIRTLEDIKTFQTKLYNFKHLIISTYNYNFYNEFYSDMMNKLEEKREFILKFGNISAINSFRNELSFIEEKTFGFQFFKELLHKLKMLIEENLRAKEIEK
;
A
#
# COMPACT_ATOMS: atom_id res chain seq x y z
N MET A 1 6.78 33.47 2.10
CA MET A 1 8.16 33.30 1.58
C MET A 1 8.08 33.25 0.07
N SER A 2 9.00 33.94 -0.64
CA SER A 2 9.08 33.79 -2.10
C SER A 2 9.64 32.42 -2.46
N ILE A 3 9.32 31.91 -3.67
CA ILE A 3 9.82 30.61 -4.17
C ILE A 3 11.34 30.60 -4.20
N ASN A 4 11.95 31.71 -4.65
CA ASN A 4 13.41 31.85 -4.67
C ASN A 4 14.05 31.76 -3.30
N SER A 5 13.38 32.24 -2.23
CA SER A 5 13.89 32.09 -0.87
C SER A 5 13.78 30.64 -0.36
N THR A 6 12.79 29.89 -0.82
CA THR A 6 12.65 28.46 -0.49
C THR A 6 13.73 27.65 -1.19
N LEU A 7 13.93 27.81 -2.49
CA LEU A 7 14.96 27.12 -3.27
C LEU A 7 16.35 27.37 -2.69
N LYS A 8 16.67 28.67 -2.42
CA LYS A 8 17.95 29.05 -1.84
C LYS A 8 18.17 28.40 -0.44
N ARG A 9 17.13 28.31 0.37
CA ARG A 9 17.21 27.64 1.68
C ARG A 9 17.44 26.13 1.55
N GLU A 10 16.87 25.51 0.54
CA GLU A 10 17.03 24.09 0.26
C GLU A 10 18.31 23.80 -0.57
N GLY A 11 19.12 24.82 -0.91
CA GLY A 11 20.36 24.66 -1.65
C GLY A 11 20.18 24.36 -3.14
N ILE A 12 18.97 24.53 -3.68
CA ILE A 12 18.67 24.26 -5.08
C ILE A 12 19.04 25.45 -5.93
N THR A 13 19.90 25.25 -6.94
CA THR A 13 20.30 26.27 -7.92
C THR A 13 19.83 25.87 -9.32
N ILE A 14 18.96 26.68 -9.92
CA ILE A 14 18.47 26.42 -11.29
C ILE A 14 19.62 26.65 -12.28
N ILE A 15 19.89 25.65 -13.13
CA ILE A 15 20.84 25.71 -14.22
C ILE A 15 20.11 26.10 -15.50
N ASN A 16 19.02 25.42 -15.83
CA ASN A 16 18.27 25.64 -17.08
C ASN A 16 16.77 25.37 -16.85
N GLN A 17 15.93 26.07 -17.60
CA GLN A 17 14.51 25.76 -17.72
C GLN A 17 14.29 24.98 -19.02
N LEU A 18 13.56 23.87 -18.93
CA LEU A 18 13.20 23.10 -20.12
C LEU A 18 12.29 23.97 -21.02
N ASN A 19 12.55 23.93 -22.31
CA ASN A 19 11.75 24.66 -23.31
C ASN A 19 10.41 23.93 -23.56
N THR A 20 9.49 24.60 -24.24
CA THR A 20 8.14 24.08 -24.51
C THR A 20 8.16 22.75 -25.26
N MET A 21 9.11 22.53 -26.17
CA MET A 21 9.20 21.28 -26.94
C MET A 21 9.65 20.13 -26.06
N GLU A 22 10.60 20.32 -25.16
CA GLU A 22 11.07 19.34 -24.17
C GLU A 22 9.95 18.97 -23.19
N VAL A 23 9.26 19.97 -22.63
CA VAL A 23 8.10 19.74 -21.73
C VAL A 23 6.98 18.98 -22.44
N ASN A 24 6.66 19.33 -23.69
CA ASN A 24 5.63 18.63 -24.48
C ASN A 24 6.02 17.18 -24.75
N THR A 25 7.30 16.90 -25.00
CA THR A 25 7.80 15.54 -25.21
C THR A 25 7.67 14.70 -23.93
N ILE A 26 8.03 15.26 -22.79
CA ILE A 26 7.87 14.63 -21.48
C ILE A 26 6.38 14.40 -21.20
N ALA A 27 5.53 15.39 -21.40
CA ALA A 27 4.09 15.30 -21.16
C ALA A 27 3.41 14.22 -22.03
N ALA A 28 3.79 14.13 -23.31
CA ALA A 28 3.27 13.11 -24.21
C ALA A 28 3.66 11.69 -23.76
N ASN A 29 4.94 11.50 -23.41
CA ASN A 29 5.47 10.22 -22.96
C ASN A 29 4.79 9.76 -21.64
N ILE A 30 4.71 10.65 -20.63
CA ILE A 30 4.10 10.34 -19.33
C ILE A 30 2.61 10.06 -19.49
N SER A 31 1.88 10.87 -20.25
CA SER A 31 0.45 10.64 -20.50
C SER A 31 0.19 9.27 -21.12
N GLU A 32 1.02 8.85 -22.07
CA GLU A 32 0.91 7.53 -22.69
C GLU A 32 1.22 6.38 -21.72
N LYS A 33 2.28 6.53 -20.91
CA LYS A 33 2.64 5.54 -19.89
C LYS A 33 1.54 5.36 -18.85
N LEU A 34 0.99 6.45 -18.32
CA LEU A 34 -0.08 6.39 -17.31
C LEU A 34 -1.35 5.76 -17.87
N LEU A 35 -1.75 6.09 -19.12
CA LEU A 35 -2.90 5.46 -19.76
C LEU A 35 -2.73 3.96 -19.97
N LYS A 36 -1.53 3.55 -20.38
CA LYS A 36 -1.21 2.14 -20.60
C LYS A 36 -1.16 1.36 -19.29
N ALA A 37 -0.61 1.97 -18.24
CA ALA A 37 -0.45 1.32 -16.94
C ALA A 37 -1.77 1.22 -16.15
N PHE A 38 -2.66 2.21 -16.31
CA PHE A 38 -3.89 2.34 -15.50
C PHE A 38 -5.17 2.46 -16.36
N PRO A 39 -5.44 1.49 -17.26
CA PRO A 39 -6.55 1.60 -18.21
C PRO A 39 -7.93 1.62 -17.54
N GLU A 40 -8.06 1.00 -16.36
CA GLU A 40 -9.32 0.89 -15.61
C GLU A 40 -9.76 2.23 -14.97
N HIS A 41 -8.87 3.24 -14.95
CA HIS A 41 -9.13 4.51 -14.27
C HIS A 41 -9.69 5.60 -15.21
N ASN A 42 -10.02 5.27 -16.47
CA ASN A 42 -10.62 6.20 -17.43
C ASN A 42 -9.89 7.54 -17.57
N LEU A 43 -8.55 7.52 -17.51
CA LEU A 43 -7.73 8.70 -17.67
C LEU A 43 -7.89 9.25 -19.11
N ASN A 44 -8.03 10.58 -19.25
CA ASN A 44 -8.09 11.21 -20.56
C ASN A 44 -6.69 11.67 -21.00
N LYS A 45 -6.22 11.20 -22.18
CA LYS A 45 -4.89 11.52 -22.70
C LYS A 45 -4.68 13.02 -22.87
N SER A 46 -5.65 13.71 -23.44
CA SER A 46 -5.56 15.14 -23.70
C SER A 46 -5.52 15.96 -22.42
N ASP A 47 -6.33 15.59 -21.42
CA ASP A 47 -6.36 16.27 -20.13
C ASP A 47 -5.05 16.09 -19.36
N LEU A 48 -4.50 14.87 -19.35
CA LEU A 48 -3.18 14.59 -18.75
C LEU A 48 -2.09 15.39 -19.45
N PHE A 49 -2.02 15.33 -20.77
CA PHE A 49 -1.04 16.06 -21.57
C PHE A 49 -1.10 17.57 -21.27
N ILE A 50 -2.29 18.18 -21.38
CA ILE A 50 -2.48 19.61 -21.13
C ILE A 50 -2.11 19.96 -19.68
N SER A 51 -2.46 19.10 -18.71
CA SER A 51 -2.11 19.32 -17.31
C SER A 51 -0.59 19.32 -17.10
N ILE A 52 0.10 18.32 -17.62
CA ILE A 52 1.57 18.20 -17.46
C ILE A 52 2.30 19.35 -18.19
N CYS A 53 1.81 19.78 -19.36
CA CYS A 53 2.37 20.93 -20.08
C CYS A 53 2.30 22.27 -19.28
N ARG A 54 1.48 22.34 -18.23
CA ARG A 54 1.42 23.53 -17.35
C ARG A 54 2.49 23.55 -16.27
N LEU A 55 3.27 22.47 -16.13
CA LEU A 55 4.38 22.41 -15.19
C LEU A 55 5.57 23.20 -15.72
N ASN A 56 6.21 23.95 -14.84
CA ASN A 56 7.55 24.46 -15.12
C ASN A 56 8.56 23.37 -14.73
N MET A 57 9.41 22.99 -15.69
CA MET A 57 10.42 21.95 -15.46
C MET A 57 11.81 22.57 -15.59
N TYR A 58 12.68 22.24 -14.63
CA TYR A 58 14.01 22.81 -14.52
C TYR A 58 15.05 21.70 -14.33
N ILE A 59 16.23 21.90 -14.92
CA ILE A 59 17.45 21.23 -14.51
C ILE A 59 18.11 22.10 -13.45
N ALA A 60 18.52 21.49 -12.35
CA ALA A 60 19.06 22.20 -11.20
C ALA A 60 20.25 21.47 -10.60
N ASP A 61 21.16 22.24 -10.04
CA ASP A 61 22.16 21.73 -9.09
C ASP A 61 21.44 21.55 -7.74
N MET A 62 21.45 20.33 -7.23
CA MET A 62 20.73 19.91 -6.03
C MET A 62 21.73 19.33 -5.02
N PRO A 63 21.52 19.56 -3.69
CA PRO A 63 22.36 18.95 -2.67
C PRO A 63 22.41 17.43 -2.78
N ASN A 64 23.58 16.81 -2.51
CA ASN A 64 23.81 15.37 -2.63
C ASN A 64 22.96 14.53 -1.66
N ASP A 65 22.39 15.13 -0.62
CA ASP A 65 21.50 14.50 0.36
C ASP A 65 20.00 14.67 -0.01
N MET A 66 19.72 15.34 -1.14
CA MET A 66 18.35 15.55 -1.62
C MET A 66 17.99 14.49 -2.66
N ALA A 67 16.67 14.24 -2.81
CA ALA A 67 16.16 13.42 -3.91
C ALA A 67 16.57 14.01 -5.27
N MET A 68 16.88 13.17 -6.26
CA MET A 68 17.34 13.58 -7.59
C MET A 68 16.27 14.29 -8.43
N ALA A 69 15.00 14.26 -8.01
CA ALA A 69 13.92 15.05 -8.56
C ALA A 69 12.99 15.54 -7.45
N LYS A 70 12.31 16.67 -7.65
CA LYS A 70 11.39 17.21 -6.65
C LYS A 70 10.30 18.08 -7.25
N TYR A 71 9.05 17.73 -6.96
CA TYR A 71 7.90 18.56 -7.28
C TYR A 71 7.59 19.58 -6.17
N PHE A 72 7.48 20.83 -6.56
CA PHE A 72 7.07 21.92 -5.67
C PHE A 72 5.62 22.34 -5.97
N TYR A 73 4.71 21.94 -5.11
CA TYR A 73 3.28 22.23 -5.27
C TYR A 73 2.92 23.73 -5.25
N LYS A 74 3.76 24.58 -4.62
CA LYS A 74 3.48 26.02 -4.48
C LYS A 74 3.57 26.79 -5.81
N ASN A 75 4.44 26.36 -6.69
CA ASN A 75 4.67 27.01 -7.99
C ASN A 75 4.44 26.07 -9.16
N ASN A 76 3.93 24.85 -8.94
CA ASN A 76 3.74 23.81 -9.94
C ASN A 76 5.01 23.58 -10.78
N SER A 77 6.14 23.39 -10.11
CA SER A 77 7.43 23.19 -10.77
C SER A 77 8.04 21.86 -10.36
N ILE A 78 8.75 21.24 -11.30
CA ILE A 78 9.59 20.08 -11.06
C ILE A 78 11.05 20.50 -11.29
N TYR A 79 11.92 20.08 -10.37
CA TYR A 79 13.36 20.28 -10.44
C TYR A 79 14.01 18.91 -10.57
N PHE A 80 14.80 18.72 -11.62
CA PHE A 80 15.58 17.53 -11.87
C PHE A 80 17.06 17.82 -11.62
N SER A 81 17.75 16.95 -10.93
CA SER A 81 19.19 17.06 -10.70
C SER A 81 19.96 16.98 -12.01
N SER A 82 20.97 17.84 -12.17
CA SER A 82 21.89 17.78 -13.30
C SER A 82 22.73 16.48 -13.34
N ASP A 83 22.86 15.81 -12.21
CA ASP A 83 23.63 14.56 -12.08
C ASP A 83 22.81 13.30 -12.41
N MET A 84 21.52 13.49 -12.74
CA MET A 84 20.60 12.39 -13.02
C MET A 84 20.91 11.73 -14.36
N ASN A 85 20.95 10.39 -14.37
CA ASN A 85 21.04 9.64 -15.62
C ASN A 85 19.69 9.58 -16.37
N LEU A 86 19.70 9.18 -17.66
CA LEU A 86 18.49 9.12 -18.48
C LEU A 86 17.50 8.03 -18.07
N GLU A 87 17.96 6.96 -17.42
CA GLU A 87 17.10 5.85 -16.96
C GLU A 87 16.32 6.30 -15.72
N ASP A 88 17.00 6.90 -14.75
CA ASP A 88 16.38 7.45 -13.55
C ASP A 88 15.41 8.59 -13.88
N LEU A 89 15.79 9.48 -14.84
CA LEU A 89 14.92 10.56 -15.31
C LEU A 89 13.54 10.03 -15.72
N ASN A 90 13.51 8.88 -16.37
CA ASN A 90 12.28 8.30 -16.89
C ASN A 90 11.31 7.90 -15.78
N THR A 91 11.79 7.29 -14.70
CA THR A 91 10.98 6.89 -13.54
C THR A 91 10.65 8.08 -12.66
N LEU A 92 11.65 8.91 -12.36
CA LEU A 92 11.46 10.08 -11.50
C LEU A 92 10.56 11.16 -12.13
N ALA A 93 10.60 11.34 -13.45
CA ALA A 93 9.67 12.24 -14.12
C ALA A 93 8.20 11.78 -13.99
N VAL A 94 7.94 10.46 -14.06
CA VAL A 94 6.61 9.91 -13.81
C VAL A 94 6.21 10.12 -12.35
N HIS A 95 7.11 9.85 -11.40
CA HIS A 95 6.92 10.03 -9.96
C HIS A 95 6.49 11.48 -9.65
N GLU A 96 7.27 12.46 -10.08
CA GLU A 96 6.99 13.87 -9.82
C GLU A 96 5.72 14.38 -10.52
N CYS A 97 5.42 13.87 -11.72
CA CYS A 97 4.17 14.19 -12.41
C CYS A 97 2.96 13.55 -11.70
N LEU A 98 3.08 12.37 -11.11
CA LEU A 98 2.03 11.80 -10.26
C LEU A 98 1.76 12.68 -9.04
N HIS A 99 2.80 13.21 -8.38
CA HIS A 99 2.62 14.20 -7.30
C HIS A 99 1.85 15.44 -7.75
N TYR A 100 2.09 15.91 -8.96
CA TYR A 100 1.32 17.01 -9.53
C TYR A 100 -0.15 16.62 -9.77
N ILE A 101 -0.39 15.48 -10.42
CA ILE A 101 -1.73 14.99 -10.77
C ILE A 101 -2.57 14.81 -9.51
N GLN A 102 -2.00 14.21 -8.46
CA GLN A 102 -2.69 13.96 -7.19
C GLN A 102 -2.89 15.21 -6.31
N THR A 103 -2.27 16.35 -6.67
CA THR A 103 -2.33 17.56 -5.83
C THR A 103 -3.72 18.18 -5.81
N LYS A 104 -4.35 18.23 -4.63
CA LYS A 104 -5.64 18.87 -4.40
C LYS A 104 -5.48 20.13 -3.56
N LYS A 105 -5.94 21.26 -4.09
CA LYS A 105 -5.87 22.57 -3.43
C LYS A 105 -7.27 23.17 -3.27
N ASN A 106 -7.47 24.02 -2.28
CA ASN A 106 -8.68 24.84 -2.18
C ASN A 106 -8.61 26.06 -3.13
N SER A 107 -9.67 26.85 -3.17
CA SER A 107 -9.78 28.07 -3.97
C SER A 107 -8.71 29.14 -3.66
N HIS A 108 -8.07 29.08 -2.50
CA HIS A 108 -7.00 29.99 -2.07
C HIS A 108 -5.60 29.39 -2.32
N GLY A 109 -5.50 28.26 -3.02
CA GLY A 109 -4.22 27.59 -3.31
C GLY A 109 -3.58 26.85 -2.14
N LYS A 110 -4.29 26.73 -1.00
CA LYS A 110 -3.82 25.92 0.12
C LYS A 110 -3.94 24.44 -0.23
N LEU A 111 -2.84 23.71 -0.02
CA LEU A 111 -2.81 22.26 -0.21
C LEU A 111 -3.72 21.57 0.81
N LEU A 112 -4.66 20.76 0.33
CA LEU A 112 -5.59 19.99 1.13
C LEU A 112 -5.18 18.53 1.19
N ARG A 113 -4.69 17.99 0.06
CA ARG A 113 -4.42 16.57 -0.08
C ARG A 113 -3.38 16.29 -1.16
N LEU A 114 -2.60 15.23 -0.94
CA LEU A 114 -1.72 14.61 -1.92
C LEU A 114 -2.08 13.12 -2.00
N GLY A 115 -2.80 12.70 -3.02
CA GLY A 115 -3.23 11.33 -3.18
C GLY A 115 -3.95 10.76 -1.96
N ILE A 116 -3.32 9.76 -1.33
CA ILE A 116 -3.83 9.14 -0.11
C ILE A 116 -3.50 9.94 1.16
N TYR A 117 -2.53 10.87 1.12
CA TYR A 117 -2.16 11.71 2.25
C TYR A 117 -3.10 12.91 2.39
N ASN A 118 -3.86 12.94 3.48
CA ASN A 118 -4.82 13.99 3.79
C ASN A 118 -4.23 14.98 4.82
N LEU A 119 -3.92 16.22 4.38
CA LEU A 119 -3.36 17.27 5.23
C LEU A 119 -4.41 17.98 6.12
N GLU A 120 -5.69 17.67 5.96
CA GLU A 120 -6.76 18.22 6.81
C GLU A 120 -6.96 17.40 8.09
N THR A 121 -6.33 16.21 8.18
CA THR A 121 -6.36 15.40 9.41
C THR A 121 -5.40 15.96 10.47
N ALA A 122 -5.78 15.83 11.74
CA ALA A 122 -4.98 16.31 12.85
C ALA A 122 -3.68 15.53 13.08
N THR A 123 -3.52 14.36 12.46
CA THR A 123 -2.44 13.42 12.77
C THR A 123 -1.16 13.66 11.98
N ASN A 124 -1.18 14.42 10.89
CA ASN A 124 -0.02 14.65 10.01
C ASN A 124 0.79 13.37 9.64
N THR A 125 0.13 12.21 9.64
CA THR A 125 0.72 10.90 9.30
C THR A 125 0.29 10.46 7.91
N GLY A 126 1.10 9.58 7.26
CA GLY A 126 0.77 8.96 5.98
C GLY A 126 1.49 9.55 4.78
N MET A 127 2.45 10.46 4.99
CA MET A 127 3.26 11.01 3.91
C MET A 127 4.10 9.91 3.26
N ALA A 128 4.78 9.08 4.05
CA ALA A 128 5.61 8.00 3.52
C ALA A 128 4.80 6.91 2.81
N LEU A 129 3.58 6.63 3.27
CA LEU A 129 2.67 5.73 2.57
C LEU A 129 2.26 6.31 1.20
N ASN A 130 2.05 7.64 1.10
CA ASN A 130 1.78 8.30 -0.18
C ASN A 130 2.98 8.25 -1.12
N GLU A 131 4.21 8.47 -0.61
CA GLU A 131 5.44 8.33 -1.39
C GLU A 131 5.58 6.91 -1.95
N ALA A 132 5.32 5.88 -1.13
CA ALA A 132 5.29 4.50 -1.57
C ALA A 132 4.27 4.25 -2.69
N ALA A 133 3.06 4.81 -2.55
CA ALA A 133 2.00 4.68 -3.55
C ALA A 133 2.38 5.33 -4.89
N VAL A 134 2.96 6.53 -4.85
CA VAL A 134 3.44 7.23 -6.04
C VAL A 134 4.59 6.48 -6.70
N GLN A 135 5.56 6.02 -5.90
CA GLN A 135 6.70 5.27 -6.41
C GLN A 135 6.28 3.93 -7.02
N HIS A 136 5.40 3.17 -6.36
CA HIS A 136 4.82 1.95 -6.92
C HIS A 136 4.17 2.22 -8.29
N MET A 137 3.33 3.25 -8.38
CA MET A 137 2.67 3.61 -9.64
C MET A 137 3.67 4.06 -10.71
N ALA A 138 4.71 4.80 -10.36
CA ALA A 138 5.77 5.21 -11.27
C ALA A 138 6.52 3.99 -11.82
N SER A 139 6.85 3.03 -10.95
CA SER A 139 7.52 1.77 -11.32
C SER A 139 6.66 0.95 -12.29
N ILE A 140 5.37 0.78 -12.01
CA ILE A 140 4.43 0.09 -12.92
C ILE A 140 4.33 0.82 -14.27
N ALA A 141 4.21 2.15 -14.27
CA ALA A 141 4.10 2.95 -15.50
C ALA A 141 5.38 2.91 -16.36
N THR A 142 6.53 2.61 -15.75
CA THR A 142 7.81 2.41 -16.44
C THR A 142 8.14 0.96 -16.73
N ASN A 143 7.17 0.04 -16.55
CA ASN A 143 7.26 -1.40 -16.78
C ASN A 143 8.27 -2.13 -15.88
N SER A 144 8.56 -1.60 -14.70
CA SER A 144 9.31 -2.33 -13.69
C SER A 144 8.53 -3.57 -13.25
N LYS A 145 9.25 -4.67 -13.03
CA LYS A 145 8.66 -5.94 -12.61
C LYS A 145 8.88 -6.16 -11.13
N LEU A 146 7.94 -6.84 -10.52
CA LEU A 146 8.11 -7.35 -9.17
C LEU A 146 9.28 -8.35 -9.16
N ASP A 147 10.26 -8.10 -8.31
CA ASP A 147 11.45 -8.93 -8.15
C ASP A 147 11.87 -8.99 -6.68
N THR A 148 12.71 -9.96 -6.35
CA THR A 148 13.30 -10.08 -5.00
C THR A 148 14.63 -9.34 -4.96
N VAL A 149 14.70 -8.33 -4.15
CA VAL A 149 15.90 -7.51 -3.97
C VAL A 149 16.44 -7.61 -2.55
N LYS A 150 17.75 -7.42 -2.40
CA LYS A 150 18.41 -7.36 -1.09
C LYS A 150 18.61 -5.91 -0.68
N TYR A 151 18.04 -5.54 0.46
CA TYR A 151 18.16 -4.21 1.00
C TYR A 151 18.37 -4.28 2.52
N TYR A 152 19.47 -3.75 3.02
CA TYR A 152 19.90 -3.84 4.43
C TYR A 152 19.81 -5.27 5.03
N ASN A 153 20.27 -6.27 4.29
CA ASN A 153 20.19 -7.70 4.62
C ASN A 153 18.76 -8.30 4.65
N MET A 154 17.73 -7.53 4.29
CA MET A 154 16.40 -8.05 4.05
C MET A 154 16.25 -8.47 2.59
N GLU A 155 15.50 -9.53 2.34
CA GLU A 155 15.02 -9.88 1.00
C GLU A 155 13.60 -9.38 0.88
N LEU A 156 13.38 -8.43 -0.04
CA LEU A 156 12.12 -7.73 -0.25
C LEU A 156 11.57 -8.06 -1.63
N CYS A 157 10.27 -8.29 -1.72
CA CYS A 157 9.58 -8.46 -2.99
C CYS A 157 8.98 -7.10 -3.41
N THR A 158 9.62 -6.42 -4.38
CA THR A 158 9.24 -5.08 -4.81
C THR A 158 9.50 -4.85 -6.30
N GLU A 159 8.75 -3.97 -6.92
CA GLU A 159 8.98 -3.44 -8.27
C GLU A 159 9.87 -2.18 -8.26
N SER A 160 10.27 -1.70 -7.09
CA SER A 160 11.07 -0.49 -6.92
C SER A 160 12.34 -0.76 -6.09
N PRO A 161 13.37 -1.39 -6.70
CA PRO A 161 14.59 -1.77 -5.98
C PRO A 161 15.42 -0.56 -5.52
N ASP A 162 15.38 0.55 -6.26
CA ASP A 162 16.26 1.69 -6.06
C ASP A 162 15.62 2.81 -5.22
N PHE A 163 14.29 2.89 -5.23
CA PHE A 163 13.52 3.96 -4.56
C PHE A 163 12.44 3.38 -3.65
N TYR A 164 12.53 3.65 -2.35
CA TYR A 164 11.56 3.21 -1.33
C TYR A 164 11.27 1.70 -1.32
N PRO A 165 12.29 0.82 -1.41
CA PRO A 165 12.06 -0.62 -1.59
C PRO A 165 11.30 -1.28 -0.42
N ILE A 166 11.53 -0.83 0.83
CA ILE A 166 10.81 -1.35 2.00
C ILE A 166 9.33 -0.94 1.94
N GLN A 167 9.08 0.35 1.67
CA GLN A 167 7.74 0.90 1.67
C GLN A 167 6.88 0.31 0.54
N THR A 168 7.46 0.13 -0.65
CA THR A 168 6.75 -0.49 -1.78
C THR A 168 6.51 -1.99 -1.55
N ALA A 169 7.44 -2.71 -0.91
CA ALA A 169 7.23 -4.09 -0.51
C ALA A 169 6.06 -4.24 0.50
N LEU A 170 6.04 -3.43 1.56
CA LEU A 170 4.95 -3.41 2.53
C LEU A 170 3.61 -2.96 1.91
N LEU A 171 3.66 -2.03 0.96
CA LEU A 171 2.47 -1.60 0.21
C LEU A 171 1.91 -2.74 -0.65
N ASN A 172 2.76 -3.58 -1.26
CA ASN A 172 2.35 -4.78 -1.98
C ASN A 172 1.59 -5.76 -1.07
N GLU A 173 2.00 -5.89 0.19
CA GLU A 173 1.27 -6.68 1.17
C GLU A 173 -0.11 -6.10 1.48
N MET A 174 -0.23 -4.78 1.61
CA MET A 174 -1.55 -4.13 1.78
C MET A 174 -2.43 -4.35 0.56
N MET A 175 -1.88 -4.20 -0.66
CA MET A 175 -2.59 -4.43 -1.92
C MET A 175 -3.01 -5.90 -2.11
N TYR A 176 -2.31 -6.85 -1.51
CA TYR A 176 -2.71 -8.24 -1.53
C TYR A 176 -4.13 -8.46 -0.97
N PHE A 177 -4.54 -7.65 0.00
CA PHE A 177 -5.86 -7.71 0.61
C PHE A 177 -6.89 -6.80 -0.06
N THR A 178 -6.47 -5.68 -0.63
CA THR A 178 -7.38 -4.67 -1.21
C THR A 178 -7.53 -4.78 -2.73
N GLY A 179 -6.57 -5.42 -3.39
CA GLY A 179 -6.33 -5.24 -4.81
C GLY A 179 -5.63 -3.90 -5.08
N SER A 180 -5.15 -3.73 -6.31
CA SER A 180 -4.42 -2.53 -6.74
C SER A 180 -5.36 -1.36 -7.10
N TYR A 181 -6.56 -1.65 -7.60
CA TYR A 181 -7.51 -0.61 -8.05
C TYR A 181 -7.78 0.47 -6.99
N PRO A 182 -8.09 0.15 -5.71
CA PRO A 182 -8.34 1.16 -4.69
C PRO A 182 -7.15 2.10 -4.45
N LEU A 183 -5.91 1.55 -4.50
CA LEU A 183 -4.70 2.35 -4.34
C LEU A 183 -4.54 3.34 -5.49
N TYR A 184 -4.60 2.86 -6.73
CA TYR A 184 -4.42 3.70 -7.92
C TYR A 184 -5.51 4.77 -8.00
N HIS A 185 -6.77 4.39 -7.72
CA HIS A 185 -7.88 5.33 -7.66
C HIS A 185 -7.67 6.42 -6.61
N SER A 186 -7.25 6.04 -5.39
CA SER A 186 -7.01 7.01 -4.33
C SER A 186 -5.83 7.93 -4.63
N THR A 187 -4.77 7.40 -5.22
CA THR A 187 -3.59 8.18 -5.58
C THR A 187 -3.91 9.18 -6.70
N LEU A 188 -4.59 8.74 -7.77
CA LEU A 188 -4.91 9.60 -8.91
C LEU A 188 -5.96 10.68 -8.59
N TYR A 189 -6.98 10.32 -7.79
CA TYR A 189 -8.13 11.20 -7.54
C TYR A 189 -8.16 11.81 -6.14
N SER A 190 -7.13 11.60 -5.33
CA SER A 190 -6.98 12.17 -3.98
C SER A 190 -8.22 11.96 -3.11
N ASN A 191 -8.47 10.70 -2.73
CA ASN A 191 -9.62 10.28 -1.92
C ASN A 191 -9.27 9.14 -0.94
N ASP A 192 -10.25 8.67 -0.17
CA ASP A 192 -10.06 7.66 0.88
C ASP A 192 -10.46 6.23 0.47
N VAL A 193 -10.62 5.93 -0.82
CA VAL A 193 -11.07 4.61 -1.28
C VAL A 193 -10.11 3.52 -0.81
N PHE A 194 -8.80 3.69 -0.97
CA PHE A 194 -7.80 2.73 -0.50
C PHE A 194 -7.85 2.55 1.02
N LYS A 195 -7.83 3.66 1.76
CA LYS A 195 -7.94 3.67 3.22
C LYS A 195 -9.17 2.90 3.69
N ASN A 196 -10.34 3.24 3.16
CA ASN A 196 -11.61 2.62 3.55
C ASN A 196 -11.65 1.13 3.18
N THR A 197 -11.11 0.77 2.01
CA THR A 197 -11.02 -0.63 1.58
C THR A 197 -10.10 -1.43 2.51
N PHE A 198 -8.94 -0.89 2.88
CA PHE A 198 -8.02 -1.57 3.79
C PHE A 198 -8.60 -1.68 5.21
N ILE A 199 -9.26 -0.64 5.72
CA ILE A 199 -9.95 -0.67 7.01
C ILE A 199 -11.03 -1.75 7.03
N ALA A 200 -11.77 -1.95 5.94
CA ALA A 200 -12.76 -3.01 5.82
C ALA A 200 -12.15 -4.42 5.83
N LYS A 201 -10.88 -4.56 5.43
CA LYS A 201 -10.12 -5.82 5.47
C LYS A 201 -9.37 -6.04 6.79
N SER A 202 -9.25 -5.00 7.62
CA SER A 202 -8.56 -5.04 8.90
C SER A 202 -9.35 -4.29 9.98
N ASN A 203 -8.90 -3.10 10.35
CA ASN A 203 -9.61 -2.10 11.17
C ASN A 203 -8.85 -0.77 11.14
N ILE A 204 -9.49 0.30 11.66
CA ILE A 204 -8.91 1.66 11.69
C ILE A 204 -7.62 1.75 12.52
N LYS A 205 -7.53 1.00 13.63
CA LYS A 205 -6.35 1.02 14.51
C LYS A 205 -5.13 0.43 13.78
N THR A 206 -5.34 -0.66 13.07
CA THR A 206 -4.32 -1.29 12.21
C THR A 206 -3.83 -0.33 11.13
N TYR A 207 -4.76 0.31 10.40
CA TYR A 207 -4.39 1.28 9.36
C TYR A 207 -3.54 2.42 9.91
N ASN A 208 -3.97 3.05 11.01
CA ASN A 208 -3.23 4.15 11.64
C ASN A 208 -1.85 3.74 12.16
N GLN A 209 -1.69 2.50 12.66
CA GLN A 209 -0.39 1.97 13.06
C GLN A 209 0.55 1.80 11.87
N ILE A 210 0.03 1.29 10.74
CA ILE A 210 0.80 1.13 9.50
C ILE A 210 1.23 2.49 8.97
N GLU A 211 0.33 3.48 8.87
CA GLU A 211 0.72 4.85 8.45
C GLU A 211 1.86 5.40 9.30
N LYS A 212 1.77 5.25 10.63
CA LYS A 212 2.82 5.68 11.55
C LYS A 212 4.14 4.95 11.33
N ASN A 213 4.08 3.64 11.11
CA ASN A 213 5.29 2.84 10.89
C ASN A 213 5.97 3.21 9.56
N PHE A 214 5.21 3.51 8.50
CA PHE A 214 5.75 4.02 7.24
C PHE A 214 6.51 5.33 7.44
N ASP A 215 5.92 6.29 8.17
CA ASP A 215 6.57 7.57 8.46
C ASP A 215 7.83 7.39 9.32
N LEU A 216 7.83 6.45 10.28
CA LEU A 216 9.02 6.09 11.06
C LEU A 216 10.11 5.47 10.20
N LEU A 217 9.78 4.55 9.29
CA LEU A 217 10.72 3.98 8.33
C LEU A 217 11.40 5.08 7.52
N PHE A 218 10.62 6.01 6.97
CA PHE A 218 11.13 7.15 6.20
C PHE A 218 12.08 8.04 7.01
N GLU A 219 11.75 8.29 8.28
CA GLU A 219 12.60 9.05 9.20
C GLU A 219 13.93 8.33 9.47
N TYR A 220 13.88 7.01 9.73
CA TYR A 220 15.09 6.24 10.04
C TYR A 220 15.97 6.01 8.81
N GLU A 221 15.40 5.84 7.61
CA GLU A 221 16.16 5.77 6.35
C GLU A 221 16.87 7.11 6.07
N SER A 222 16.21 8.24 6.31
CA SER A 222 16.85 9.56 6.24
C SER A 222 18.01 9.71 7.24
N LYS A 223 17.83 9.25 8.48
CA LYS A 223 18.92 9.22 9.47
C LYS A 223 20.07 8.32 9.01
N LEU A 224 19.76 7.17 8.43
CA LEU A 224 20.76 6.24 7.91
C LEU A 224 21.59 6.86 6.79
N SER A 225 20.94 7.49 5.81
CA SER A 225 21.59 8.21 4.72
C SER A 225 22.54 9.28 5.25
N ASN A 226 22.12 10.05 6.26
CA ASN A 226 22.95 11.06 6.90
C ASN A 226 24.19 10.46 7.60
N GLU A 227 24.06 9.32 8.28
CA GLU A 227 25.23 8.67 8.92
C GLU A 227 26.17 8.05 7.87
N ILE A 228 25.64 7.47 6.78
CA ILE A 228 26.45 6.96 5.64
C ILE A 228 27.23 8.11 4.99
N TYR A 229 26.58 9.26 4.75
CA TYR A 229 27.25 10.46 4.22
C TYR A 229 28.37 10.96 5.16
N LYS A 230 28.15 11.00 6.49
CA LYS A 230 29.20 11.32 7.45
C LYS A 230 30.35 10.32 7.42
N LEU A 231 30.07 9.06 7.18
CA LEU A 231 31.10 8.02 7.05
C LEU A 231 31.95 8.26 5.80
N SER A 232 31.34 8.58 4.64
CA SER A 232 32.09 8.85 3.40
C SER A 232 33.05 10.01 3.56
N ILE A 233 32.61 11.15 4.08
CA ILE A 233 33.46 12.31 4.35
C ILE A 233 34.57 12.01 5.37
N SER A 234 34.26 11.16 6.37
CA SER A 234 35.24 10.87 7.42
C SER A 234 36.31 9.87 6.96
N SER A 235 36.04 9.07 5.93
CA SER A 235 36.99 8.11 5.34
C SER A 235 37.99 8.79 4.40
N GLU A 236 37.61 9.90 3.76
CA GLU A 236 38.48 10.60 2.79
C GLU A 236 39.61 11.45 3.42
N GLY A 237 39.56 11.74 4.71
CA GLY A 237 40.50 12.69 5.29
C GLY A 237 41.00 12.43 6.72
N SER A 238 40.54 11.42 7.42
CA SER A 238 40.94 11.26 8.84
C SER A 238 41.36 9.85 9.22
N THR A 239 42.52 9.82 9.91
CA THR A 239 43.04 8.66 10.64
C THR A 239 42.30 8.38 11.98
N ASN A 240 41.12 8.99 12.21
CA ASN A 240 40.39 8.85 13.47
C ASN A 240 39.53 7.59 13.51
N PHE A 241 40.15 6.44 13.69
CA PHE A 241 39.54 5.12 13.80
C PHE A 241 38.37 5.08 14.81
N ASN A 242 38.47 5.77 15.93
CA ASN A 242 37.42 5.81 16.95
C ASN A 242 36.13 6.53 16.44
N LYS A 243 36.28 7.57 15.62
CA LYS A 243 35.17 8.28 15.01
C LYS A 243 34.42 7.37 13.99
N ILE A 244 35.17 6.72 13.12
CA ILE A 244 34.65 5.77 12.12
C ILE A 244 33.91 4.61 12.81
N LYS A 245 34.51 4.03 13.87
CA LYS A 245 33.88 2.96 14.64
C LYS A 245 32.52 3.40 15.26
N ARG A 246 32.46 4.63 15.80
CA ARG A 246 31.19 5.17 16.36
C ARG A 246 30.13 5.39 15.29
N ILE A 247 30.49 5.87 14.09
CA ILE A 247 29.57 6.05 12.99
C ILE A 247 29.03 4.70 12.52
N ASN A 248 29.90 3.70 12.34
CA ASN A 248 29.47 2.35 11.96
C ASN A 248 28.52 1.73 13.00
N SER A 249 28.81 1.87 14.30
CA SER A 249 27.88 1.39 15.33
C SER A 249 26.49 2.03 15.23
N ARG A 250 26.40 3.35 14.95
CA ARG A 250 25.10 4.03 14.76
C ARG A 250 24.38 3.54 13.50
N ILE A 251 25.13 3.31 12.42
CA ILE A 251 24.58 2.74 11.18
C ILE A 251 23.94 1.37 11.47
N ASP A 252 24.64 0.52 12.21
CA ASP A 252 24.14 -0.81 12.57
C ASP A 252 22.90 -0.74 13.48
N ASP A 253 22.91 0.16 14.47
CA ASP A 253 21.78 0.40 15.34
C ASP A 253 20.53 0.89 14.55
N ILE A 254 20.73 1.84 13.61
CA ILE A 254 19.64 2.35 12.76
C ILE A 254 19.10 1.24 11.84
N LYS A 255 19.96 0.45 11.21
CA LYS A 255 19.54 -0.69 10.37
C LYS A 255 18.71 -1.70 11.17
N LYS A 256 19.09 -1.96 12.43
CA LYS A 256 18.31 -2.84 13.30
C LYS A 256 16.92 -2.28 13.58
N ILE A 257 16.79 -0.98 13.87
CA ILE A 257 15.50 -0.33 14.08
C ILE A 257 14.63 -0.40 12.81
N ILE A 258 15.21 -0.12 11.64
CA ILE A 258 14.51 -0.24 10.35
C ILE A 258 13.96 -1.67 10.17
N LEU A 259 14.79 -2.69 10.43
CA LEU A 259 14.35 -4.09 10.36
C LEU A 259 13.19 -4.37 11.34
N GLU A 260 13.30 -3.94 12.60
CA GLU A 260 12.27 -4.17 13.62
C GLU A 260 10.93 -3.53 13.20
N ILE A 261 10.93 -2.27 12.74
CA ILE A 261 9.72 -1.58 12.27
C ILE A 261 9.13 -2.28 11.04
N THR A 262 9.98 -2.73 10.12
CA THR A 262 9.56 -3.43 8.91
C THR A 262 8.84 -4.74 9.25
N LEU A 263 9.45 -5.57 10.12
CA LEU A 263 8.86 -6.83 10.56
C LEU A 263 7.56 -6.61 11.37
N GLU A 264 7.54 -5.62 12.27
CA GLU A 264 6.32 -5.25 13.01
C GLU A 264 5.19 -4.87 12.05
N THR A 265 5.50 -4.08 11.01
CA THR A 265 4.50 -3.64 10.03
C THR A 265 3.97 -4.80 9.22
N GLN A 266 4.84 -5.67 8.71
CA GLN A 266 4.45 -6.90 8.00
C GLN A 266 3.56 -7.78 8.88
N ASN A 267 3.97 -8.04 10.14
CA ASN A 267 3.20 -8.86 11.06
C ASN A 267 1.84 -8.23 11.39
N THR A 268 1.80 -6.89 11.50
CA THR A 268 0.55 -6.14 11.72
C THR A 268 -0.42 -6.32 10.56
N ILE A 269 0.05 -6.22 9.32
CA ILE A 269 -0.75 -6.44 8.11
C ILE A 269 -1.26 -7.90 8.10
N LEU A 270 -0.34 -8.86 8.18
CA LEU A 270 -0.60 -10.29 8.11
C LEU A 270 -1.67 -10.71 9.13
N VAL A 271 -1.43 -10.43 10.41
CA VAL A 271 -2.29 -10.91 11.50
C VAL A 271 -3.68 -10.30 11.44
N ASN A 272 -3.78 -8.99 11.26
CA ASN A 272 -5.08 -8.31 11.31
C ASN A 272 -5.93 -8.61 10.07
N CYS A 273 -5.34 -8.64 8.88
CA CYS A 273 -6.10 -8.90 7.67
C CYS A 273 -6.57 -10.36 7.59
N PHE A 274 -5.71 -11.34 7.87
CA PHE A 274 -6.13 -12.75 7.85
C PHE A 274 -7.10 -13.10 8.97
N ASN A 275 -6.96 -12.54 10.18
CA ASN A 275 -7.96 -12.74 11.23
C ASN A 275 -9.32 -12.15 10.83
N SER A 276 -9.35 -10.99 10.18
CA SER A 276 -10.58 -10.39 9.64
C SER A 276 -11.22 -11.28 8.57
N GLU A 277 -10.42 -11.79 7.64
CA GLU A 277 -10.91 -12.71 6.61
C GLU A 277 -11.38 -14.05 7.20
N LEU A 278 -10.66 -14.63 8.15
CA LEU A 278 -11.07 -15.84 8.86
C LEU A 278 -12.45 -15.67 9.51
N ASN A 279 -12.71 -14.52 10.11
CA ASN A 279 -14.01 -14.22 10.73
C ASN A 279 -15.13 -14.06 9.70
N SER A 280 -14.83 -13.76 8.45
CA SER A 280 -15.80 -13.61 7.36
C SER A 280 -16.20 -14.92 6.68
N ILE A 281 -15.46 -16.02 6.90
CA ILE A 281 -15.71 -17.34 6.30
C ILE A 281 -17.09 -17.88 6.71
N ARG A 282 -17.89 -18.29 5.73
CA ARG A 282 -19.23 -18.83 5.93
C ARG A 282 -19.47 -20.17 5.21
N THR A 283 -18.69 -20.48 4.17
CA THR A 283 -18.85 -21.64 3.31
C THR A 283 -17.55 -22.45 3.19
N LEU A 284 -17.66 -23.70 2.70
CA LEU A 284 -16.50 -24.52 2.40
C LEU A 284 -15.64 -23.95 1.25
N GLU A 285 -16.25 -23.21 0.35
CA GLU A 285 -15.53 -22.55 -0.74
C GLU A 285 -14.70 -21.36 -0.23
N ASP A 286 -15.23 -20.61 0.76
CA ASP A 286 -14.45 -19.56 1.45
C ASP A 286 -13.20 -20.13 2.10
N ILE A 287 -13.30 -21.35 2.69
CA ILE A 287 -12.16 -22.05 3.30
C ILE A 287 -11.05 -22.29 2.27
N LYS A 288 -11.41 -22.85 1.10
CA LYS A 288 -10.42 -23.11 0.03
C LYS A 288 -9.77 -21.83 -0.46
N THR A 289 -10.59 -20.80 -0.67
CA THR A 289 -10.12 -19.48 -1.08
C THR A 289 -9.13 -18.89 -0.07
N PHE A 290 -9.48 -18.96 1.21
CA PHE A 290 -8.62 -18.51 2.30
C PHE A 290 -7.29 -19.29 2.36
N GLN A 291 -7.34 -20.63 2.27
CA GLN A 291 -6.14 -21.49 2.27
C GLN A 291 -5.19 -21.11 1.14
N THR A 292 -5.72 -20.95 -0.08
CA THR A 292 -4.95 -20.55 -1.26
C THR A 292 -4.34 -19.17 -1.05
N LYS A 293 -5.12 -18.23 -0.53
CA LYS A 293 -4.66 -16.87 -0.25
C LYS A 293 -3.57 -16.86 0.82
N LEU A 294 -3.76 -17.57 1.93
CA LEU A 294 -2.75 -17.68 2.98
C LEU A 294 -1.45 -18.28 2.43
N TYR A 295 -1.52 -19.37 1.65
CA TYR A 295 -0.35 -20.00 1.06
C TYR A 295 0.41 -19.06 0.08
N ASN A 296 -0.32 -18.34 -0.77
CA ASN A 296 0.27 -17.44 -1.75
C ASN A 296 0.92 -16.20 -1.12
N PHE A 297 0.47 -15.75 0.04
CA PHE A 297 1.08 -14.62 0.75
C PHE A 297 2.56 -14.85 1.09
N LYS A 298 2.99 -16.12 1.18
CA LYS A 298 4.37 -16.49 1.45
C LYS A 298 5.40 -15.79 0.56
N HIS A 299 5.04 -15.49 -0.69
CA HIS A 299 5.94 -14.81 -1.64
C HIS A 299 6.24 -13.36 -1.27
N LEU A 300 5.42 -12.73 -0.44
CA LEU A 300 5.60 -11.35 0.02
C LEU A 300 6.35 -11.27 1.35
N ILE A 301 6.54 -12.41 2.03
CA ILE A 301 7.22 -12.44 3.33
C ILE A 301 8.69 -12.06 3.18
N ILE A 302 9.15 -11.15 4.01
CA ILE A 302 10.57 -10.78 4.17
C ILE A 302 11.32 -12.01 4.68
N SER A 303 11.93 -12.74 3.76
CA SER A 303 12.18 -14.16 3.89
C SER A 303 13.15 -14.53 5.01
N THR A 304 14.20 -13.77 5.20
CA THR A 304 15.32 -14.15 6.07
C THR A 304 14.97 -14.07 7.55
N TYR A 305 14.10 -13.13 7.94
CA TYR A 305 13.83 -12.81 9.34
C TYR A 305 12.43 -13.23 9.81
N ASN A 306 11.44 -13.22 8.92
CA ASN A 306 10.04 -13.41 9.29
C ASN A 306 9.49 -14.80 8.94
N TYR A 307 10.31 -15.67 8.38
CA TYR A 307 9.86 -16.97 7.91
C TYR A 307 9.33 -17.88 9.04
N ASN A 308 10.00 -17.87 10.20
CA ASN A 308 9.56 -18.65 11.35
C ASN A 308 8.22 -18.14 11.88
N PHE A 309 8.08 -16.82 12.06
CA PHE A 309 6.83 -16.21 12.45
C PHE A 309 5.69 -16.57 11.49
N TYR A 310 5.95 -16.47 10.17
CA TYR A 310 4.94 -16.83 9.18
C TYR A 310 4.55 -18.29 9.24
N ASN A 311 5.49 -19.22 9.42
CA ASN A 311 5.19 -20.64 9.49
C ASN A 311 4.36 -20.98 10.74
N GLU A 312 4.67 -20.38 11.87
CA GLU A 312 3.88 -20.52 13.11
C GLU A 312 2.47 -19.93 12.91
N PHE A 313 2.38 -18.74 12.36
CA PHE A 313 1.11 -18.09 12.03
C PHE A 313 0.29 -18.91 11.02
N TYR A 314 0.93 -19.45 9.97
CA TYR A 314 0.28 -20.32 8.99
C TYR A 314 -0.31 -21.57 9.66
N SER A 315 0.45 -22.23 10.52
CA SER A 315 0.00 -23.42 11.26
C SER A 315 -1.20 -23.09 12.18
N ASP A 316 -1.14 -21.98 12.92
CA ASP A 316 -2.24 -21.50 13.77
C ASP A 316 -3.50 -21.21 12.95
N MET A 317 -3.36 -20.53 11.83
CA MET A 317 -4.49 -20.23 10.92
C MET A 317 -5.10 -21.49 10.33
N MET A 318 -4.28 -22.50 9.97
CA MET A 318 -4.78 -23.76 9.45
C MET A 318 -5.57 -24.56 10.52
N ASN A 319 -5.13 -24.55 11.79
CA ASN A 319 -5.86 -25.16 12.87
C ASN A 319 -7.22 -24.48 13.11
N LYS A 320 -7.25 -23.15 13.18
CA LYS A 320 -8.49 -22.37 13.30
C LYS A 320 -9.44 -22.58 12.11
N LEU A 321 -8.88 -22.80 10.94
CA LEU A 321 -9.65 -23.05 9.74
C LEU A 321 -10.30 -24.43 9.75
N GLU A 322 -9.61 -25.45 10.28
CA GLU A 322 -10.20 -26.80 10.46
C GLU A 322 -11.32 -26.78 11.49
N GLU A 323 -11.15 -26.10 12.63
CA GLU A 323 -12.23 -25.91 13.60
C GLU A 323 -13.47 -25.24 12.94
N LYS A 324 -13.23 -24.24 12.07
CA LYS A 324 -14.29 -23.55 11.36
C LYS A 324 -14.95 -24.42 10.30
N ARG A 325 -14.18 -25.28 9.64
CA ARG A 325 -14.68 -26.28 8.69
C ARG A 325 -15.61 -27.30 9.39
N GLU A 326 -15.17 -27.84 10.52
CA GLU A 326 -16.00 -28.72 11.32
C GLU A 326 -17.30 -28.07 11.78
N PHE A 327 -17.21 -26.78 12.21
CA PHE A 327 -18.38 -26.00 12.56
C PHE A 327 -19.35 -25.83 11.38
N ILE A 328 -18.85 -25.49 10.20
CA ILE A 328 -19.67 -25.32 8.98
C ILE A 328 -20.32 -26.66 8.58
N LEU A 329 -19.57 -27.75 8.63
CA LEU A 329 -20.11 -29.08 8.33
C LEU A 329 -21.20 -29.50 9.31
N LYS A 330 -21.01 -29.19 10.60
CA LYS A 330 -21.96 -29.58 11.67
C LYS A 330 -23.21 -28.69 11.69
N PHE A 331 -23.05 -27.38 11.47
CA PHE A 331 -24.10 -26.39 11.71
C PHE A 331 -24.51 -25.58 10.48
N GLY A 332 -23.84 -25.75 9.34
CA GLY A 332 -24.13 -24.99 8.11
C GLY A 332 -25.59 -25.14 7.63
N ASN A 333 -26.18 -26.31 7.83
CA ASN A 333 -27.59 -26.54 7.55
C ASN A 333 -28.51 -25.85 8.59
N ILE A 334 -28.06 -25.67 9.83
CA ILE A 334 -28.84 -25.01 10.90
C ILE A 334 -28.89 -23.49 10.69
N SER A 335 -27.82 -22.89 10.18
CA SER A 335 -27.82 -21.45 9.82
C SER A 335 -28.81 -21.14 8.69
N ALA A 336 -28.87 -21.99 7.67
CA ALA A 336 -29.87 -21.88 6.60
C ALA A 336 -31.30 -22.06 7.13
N ILE A 337 -31.52 -23.00 8.05
CA ILE A 337 -32.81 -23.24 8.73
C ILE A 337 -33.19 -22.05 9.62
N ASN A 338 -32.25 -21.46 10.35
CA ASN A 338 -32.52 -20.29 11.19
C ASN A 338 -32.74 -19.00 10.37
N SER A 339 -32.06 -18.83 9.25
CA SER A 339 -32.35 -17.77 8.28
C SER A 339 -33.77 -17.92 7.72
N PHE A 340 -34.11 -19.11 7.29
CA PHE A 340 -35.46 -19.43 6.80
C PHE A 340 -36.54 -19.30 7.89
N ARG A 341 -36.22 -19.64 9.15
CA ARG A 341 -37.11 -19.46 10.31
C ARG A 341 -37.35 -17.99 10.64
N ASN A 342 -36.32 -17.14 10.50
CA ASN A 342 -36.44 -15.69 10.68
C ASN A 342 -37.24 -15.04 9.55
N GLU A 343 -37.07 -15.48 8.30
CA GLU A 343 -37.93 -15.07 7.18
C GLU A 343 -39.37 -15.53 7.35
N LEU A 344 -39.59 -16.73 7.86
CA LEU A 344 -40.93 -17.24 8.17
C LEU A 344 -41.60 -16.46 9.30
N SER A 345 -40.87 -16.12 10.38
CA SER A 345 -41.43 -15.30 11.47
C SER A 345 -41.82 -13.91 11.00
N PHE A 346 -41.07 -13.32 10.05
CA PHE A 346 -41.41 -12.04 9.44
C PHE A 346 -42.66 -12.11 8.52
N ILE A 347 -42.88 -13.27 7.93
CA ILE A 347 -44.09 -13.56 7.14
C ILE A 347 -45.28 -13.83 8.05
N GLU A 348 -45.10 -14.47 9.21
CA GLU A 348 -46.16 -14.69 10.23
C GLU A 348 -46.77 -13.38 10.72
N GLU A 349 -45.98 -12.34 10.95
CA GLU A 349 -46.47 -11.03 11.36
C GLU A 349 -47.34 -10.34 10.28
N LYS A 350 -47.24 -10.79 9.02
CA LYS A 350 -47.93 -10.17 7.86
C LYS A 350 -49.10 -10.95 7.29
N THR A 351 -49.30 -12.22 7.64
CA THR A 351 -50.34 -13.06 7.00
C THR A 351 -51.18 -13.82 8.01
N PHE A 352 -52.46 -13.46 8.10
CA PHE A 352 -53.53 -14.23 8.73
C PHE A 352 -53.79 -15.52 7.94
N GLY A 353 -53.23 -16.67 8.41
CA GLY A 353 -53.46 -17.96 7.77
C GLY A 353 -52.88 -19.15 8.53
N PHE A 354 -53.37 -19.41 9.75
CA PHE A 354 -52.85 -20.40 10.69
C PHE A 354 -52.80 -21.86 10.19
N GLN A 355 -53.55 -22.22 9.16
CA GLN A 355 -53.65 -23.61 8.69
C GLN A 355 -52.57 -23.95 7.64
N PHE A 356 -52.24 -23.04 6.74
CA PHE A 356 -51.16 -23.21 5.78
C PHE A 356 -49.77 -23.31 6.47
N PHE A 357 -49.62 -22.61 7.58
CA PHE A 357 -48.41 -22.60 8.34
C PHE A 357 -48.12 -23.94 9.07
N LYS A 358 -49.15 -24.60 9.57
CA LYS A 358 -49.05 -25.94 10.17
C LYS A 358 -48.58 -27.01 9.17
N GLU A 359 -49.06 -26.94 7.94
CA GLU A 359 -48.66 -27.89 6.88
C GLU A 359 -47.20 -27.64 6.43
N LEU A 360 -46.77 -26.37 6.37
CA LEU A 360 -45.40 -26.02 6.02
C LEU A 360 -44.40 -26.44 7.08
N LEU A 361 -44.73 -26.24 8.39
CA LEU A 361 -43.94 -26.69 9.51
C LEU A 361 -43.82 -28.22 9.58
N HIS A 362 -44.89 -28.92 9.23
CA HIS A 362 -44.91 -30.39 9.18
C HIS A 362 -43.97 -30.89 8.05
N LYS A 363 -44.05 -30.31 6.86
CA LYS A 363 -43.18 -30.65 5.74
C LYS A 363 -41.69 -30.35 6.05
N LEU A 364 -41.39 -29.22 6.71
CA LEU A 364 -40.02 -28.87 7.13
C LEU A 364 -39.49 -29.88 8.16
N LYS A 365 -40.31 -30.32 9.12
CA LYS A 365 -39.95 -31.31 10.13
C LYS A 365 -39.61 -32.67 9.49
N MET A 366 -40.38 -33.07 8.50
CA MET A 366 -40.15 -34.31 7.73
C MET A 366 -38.85 -34.20 6.91
N LEU A 367 -38.56 -33.07 6.27
CA LEU A 367 -37.30 -32.81 5.52
C LEU A 367 -36.06 -32.84 6.44
N ILE A 368 -36.18 -32.33 7.64
CA ILE A 368 -35.09 -32.34 8.62
C ILE A 368 -34.85 -33.79 9.12
N GLU A 369 -35.91 -34.54 9.38
CA GLU A 369 -35.79 -35.95 9.84
C GLU A 369 -35.25 -36.85 8.72
N GLU A 370 -35.63 -36.64 7.44
CA GLU A 370 -35.05 -37.35 6.29
C GLU A 370 -33.57 -37.06 6.11
N ASN A 371 -33.15 -35.78 6.20
CA ASN A 371 -31.74 -35.39 6.09
C ASN A 371 -30.88 -35.90 7.26
N LEU A 372 -31.45 -36.03 8.46
CA LEU A 372 -30.77 -36.63 9.62
C LEU A 372 -30.62 -38.15 9.46
N ARG A 373 -31.63 -38.85 8.94
CA ARG A 373 -31.56 -40.27 8.62
C ARG A 373 -30.60 -40.60 7.48
N ALA A 374 -30.55 -39.77 6.44
CA ALA A 374 -29.60 -39.95 5.35
C ALA A 374 -28.13 -39.86 5.84
N LYS A 375 -27.83 -39.00 6.82
CA LYS A 375 -26.49 -38.88 7.41
C LYS A 375 -26.15 -40.00 8.41
N GLU A 376 -27.14 -40.73 8.98
CA GLU A 376 -26.89 -41.88 9.80
C GLU A 376 -26.62 -43.16 8.99
N ILE A 377 -27.02 -43.19 7.72
CA ILE A 377 -26.78 -44.31 6.80
C ILE A 377 -25.41 -44.18 6.09
N GLU A 378 -24.81 -42.96 6.02
CA GLU A 378 -23.47 -42.70 5.45
C GLU A 378 -22.32 -42.85 6.49
N LYS A 379 -22.58 -43.20 7.71
CA LYS A 379 -21.60 -43.58 8.73
C LYS A 379 -21.52 -45.11 8.89
#